data_1103d1751100eb93dd7d75452ef30382
#
_entry.id   1103d1751100eb93dd7d75452ef30382
#
_cell.length_a   1.000
_cell.length_b   1.000
_cell.length_c   1.000
_cell.angle_alpha   90.00
_cell.angle_beta   90.00
_cell.angle_gamma   90.00
#
_symmetry.space_group_name_H-M   'P 1'
#
loop_
_entity.id
_entity.type
_entity.pdbx_description
1 polymer ?
#
loop_
_entity_poly.entity_id
_entity_poly.type
_entity_poly.pdbx_seq_one_letter_code
_entity_poly.pdbx_strand_id
1 'polypeptide(L)'
;MICKLGPDTEELVVFAAHTDIVFPDLENLPLREEGGKLFAPGIGDDTANLVNLLMAAKYLIQKQTALEYGVLVVANACEEGLGNLDGTKALFAKYGTRIQGFYSFDIYMPLCCSSAVGSYRYKITCKTPGGHSYANFGDPSAIQLLCGLVNELYQIQPPVRSRTTYNVGRIEGGTTVNSIAQQASMLYEFRSTAQDCLEEMEEKFRRAVAHWNGRGGDFEVELLGIRPGNGPVDQKKLGQFTAKSKEIVRTFTGREPDETPNSTDSNIPLSLGIPANTIGTIDGGSAHTRQEWVDIASLPTGLKIVLGLMLEYQKNDCF
;
A
#
# COMPACT_ATOMS: atom_id res chain seq x y z
N MET A 1 -16.30 3.11 -5.52
CA MET A 1 -17.77 3.05 -5.28
C MET A 1 -18.01 2.97 -3.78
N ILE A 2 -19.04 3.65 -3.26
CA ILE A 2 -19.37 3.64 -1.83
C ILE A 2 -20.83 3.25 -1.66
N CYS A 3 -21.10 2.23 -0.83
CA CYS A 3 -22.43 1.84 -0.39
C CYS A 3 -22.55 2.12 1.11
N LYS A 4 -23.61 2.82 1.54
CA LYS A 4 -23.90 3.07 2.95
C LYS A 4 -24.90 2.05 3.46
N LEU A 5 -24.62 1.47 4.63
CA LEU A 5 -25.50 0.55 5.35
C LEU A 5 -25.70 1.06 6.78
N GLY A 6 -26.80 0.66 7.41
CA GLY A 6 -27.12 1.09 8.77
C GLY A 6 -27.66 2.52 8.85
N PRO A 7 -27.79 3.07 10.06
CA PRO A 7 -28.27 4.41 10.31
C PRO A 7 -27.28 5.48 9.83
N ASP A 8 -27.78 6.67 9.47
CA ASP A 8 -26.93 7.82 9.18
C ASP A 8 -26.50 8.50 10.49
N THR A 9 -25.43 7.97 11.08
CA THR A 9 -24.85 8.45 12.34
C THR A 9 -23.62 9.30 12.09
N GLU A 10 -23.21 10.07 13.11
CA GLU A 10 -21.95 10.83 13.08
C GLU A 10 -20.71 9.89 13.09
N GLU A 11 -20.87 8.66 13.55
CA GLU A 11 -19.80 7.66 13.63
C GLU A 11 -19.95 6.62 12.53
N LEU A 12 -18.89 6.42 11.77
CA LEU A 12 -18.83 5.52 10.63
C LEU A 12 -17.70 4.53 10.77
N VAL A 13 -17.94 3.31 10.32
CA VAL A 13 -16.89 2.30 10.13
C VAL A 13 -16.76 1.98 8.65
N VAL A 14 -15.54 1.90 8.17
CA VAL A 14 -15.23 1.59 6.79
C VAL A 14 -14.82 0.12 6.64
N PHE A 15 -15.39 -0.53 5.66
CA PHE A 15 -14.97 -1.84 5.15
C PHE A 15 -14.62 -1.65 3.67
N ALA A 16 -13.34 -1.77 3.35
CA ALA A 16 -12.80 -1.45 2.03
C ALA A 16 -12.05 -2.64 1.42
N ALA A 17 -12.07 -2.72 0.11
CA ALA A 17 -11.24 -3.58 -0.72
C ALA A 17 -10.95 -2.82 -2.02
N HIS A 18 -9.78 -3.01 -2.64
CA HIS A 18 -9.44 -2.24 -3.84
C HIS A 18 -9.84 -2.93 -5.14
N THR A 19 -9.86 -2.17 -6.23
CA THR A 19 -10.34 -2.61 -7.55
C THR A 19 -9.27 -2.59 -8.62
N ASP A 20 -8.15 -1.95 -8.35
CA ASP A 20 -7.01 -1.84 -9.26
C ASP A 20 -6.03 -3.00 -9.06
N ILE A 21 -5.15 -3.18 -10.02
CA ILE A 21 -4.12 -4.22 -10.06
C ILE A 21 -2.78 -3.63 -10.49
N VAL A 22 -1.68 -4.33 -10.19
CA VAL A 22 -0.32 -3.86 -10.53
C VAL A 22 0.00 -3.83 -12.04
N PHE A 23 -0.82 -4.44 -12.89
CA PHE A 23 -0.55 -4.54 -14.32
C PHE A 23 -1.13 -3.35 -15.08
N PRO A 24 -0.30 -2.44 -15.65
CA PRO A 24 -0.78 -1.24 -16.35
C PRO A 24 -1.15 -1.51 -17.81
N ASP A 25 -0.88 -2.69 -18.33
CA ASP A 25 -1.16 -3.03 -19.72
C ASP A 25 -2.65 -3.39 -19.95
N LEU A 26 -3.07 -3.31 -21.21
CA LEU A 26 -4.42 -3.64 -21.64
C LEU A 26 -4.51 -5.06 -22.23
N GLU A 27 -3.55 -5.93 -21.92
CA GLU A 27 -3.62 -7.32 -22.33
C GLU A 27 -4.83 -8.01 -21.69
N ASN A 28 -5.38 -8.98 -22.41
CA ASN A 28 -6.46 -9.79 -21.86
C ASN A 28 -5.99 -10.53 -20.59
N LEU A 29 -6.76 -10.41 -19.52
CA LEU A 29 -6.52 -11.07 -18.23
C LEU A 29 -7.44 -12.30 -18.12
N PRO A 30 -7.07 -13.44 -18.73
CA PRO A 30 -7.96 -14.60 -18.79
C PRO A 30 -8.14 -15.22 -17.41
N LEU A 31 -9.40 -15.50 -17.06
CA LEU A 31 -9.73 -16.31 -15.89
C LEU A 31 -9.65 -17.78 -16.27
N ARG A 32 -8.89 -18.57 -15.51
CA ARG A 32 -8.76 -20.02 -15.66
C ARG A 32 -9.12 -20.71 -14.35
N GLU A 33 -9.91 -21.77 -14.43
CA GLU A 33 -10.21 -22.63 -13.29
C GLU A 33 -9.51 -23.97 -13.47
N GLU A 34 -8.76 -24.40 -12.44
CA GLU A 34 -8.05 -25.68 -12.45
C GLU A 34 -7.80 -26.18 -11.03
N GLY A 35 -8.12 -27.44 -10.75
CA GLY A 35 -7.81 -28.06 -9.46
C GLY A 35 -8.45 -27.38 -8.24
N GLY A 36 -9.65 -26.80 -8.39
CA GLY A 36 -10.34 -26.07 -7.33
C GLY A 36 -9.77 -24.66 -7.08
N LYS A 37 -8.93 -24.16 -7.98
CA LYS A 37 -8.36 -22.83 -7.94
C LYS A 37 -8.78 -21.98 -9.12
N LEU A 38 -8.90 -20.68 -8.89
CA LEU A 38 -9.06 -19.67 -9.93
C LEU A 38 -7.71 -18.98 -10.13
N PHE A 39 -7.32 -18.82 -11.40
CA PHE A 39 -6.07 -18.14 -11.78
C PHE A 39 -6.39 -16.94 -12.65
N ALA A 40 -5.96 -15.77 -12.25
CA ALA A 40 -5.92 -14.55 -13.05
C ALA A 40 -5.06 -13.50 -12.33
N PRO A 41 -4.41 -12.58 -13.04
CA PRO A 41 -3.75 -11.43 -12.40
C PRO A 41 -4.75 -10.61 -11.58
N GLY A 42 -4.39 -10.25 -10.35
CA GLY A 42 -5.24 -9.46 -9.44
C GLY A 42 -6.46 -10.22 -8.90
N ILE A 43 -6.50 -11.56 -9.03
CA ILE A 43 -7.64 -12.33 -8.53
C ILE A 43 -7.66 -12.44 -7.01
N GLY A 44 -6.50 -12.51 -6.39
CA GLY A 44 -6.32 -12.55 -4.95
C GLY A 44 -6.11 -11.16 -4.38
N ASP A 45 -5.32 -10.36 -5.07
CA ASP A 45 -4.96 -9.00 -4.75
C ASP A 45 -5.54 -8.04 -5.81
N ASP A 46 -6.82 -7.60 -5.70
CA ASP A 46 -7.67 -7.74 -4.50
C ASP A 46 -9.10 -8.24 -4.85
N THR A 47 -9.33 -8.74 -6.07
CA THR A 47 -10.67 -9.04 -6.61
C THR A 47 -11.48 -9.97 -5.70
N ALA A 48 -10.89 -11.04 -5.17
CA ALA A 48 -11.64 -12.02 -4.38
C ALA A 48 -11.99 -11.50 -2.98
N ASN A 49 -11.13 -10.69 -2.35
CA ASN A 49 -11.44 -9.98 -1.12
C ASN A 49 -12.60 -9.00 -1.34
N LEU A 50 -12.58 -8.25 -2.46
CA LEU A 50 -13.69 -7.37 -2.85
C LEU A 50 -14.99 -8.15 -3.07
N VAL A 51 -14.95 -9.31 -3.70
CA VAL A 51 -16.13 -10.17 -3.87
C VAL A 51 -16.70 -10.59 -2.52
N ASN A 52 -15.87 -11.03 -1.56
CA ASN A 52 -16.30 -11.36 -0.20
C ASN A 52 -16.97 -10.16 0.49
N LEU A 53 -16.41 -8.97 0.37
CA LEU A 53 -16.97 -7.73 0.91
C LEU A 53 -18.33 -7.41 0.29
N LEU A 54 -18.45 -7.45 -1.03
CA LEU A 54 -19.71 -7.16 -1.74
C LEU A 54 -20.79 -8.20 -1.45
N MET A 55 -20.41 -9.48 -1.32
CA MET A 55 -21.35 -10.56 -0.97
C MET A 55 -21.85 -10.43 0.48
N ALA A 56 -20.99 -10.00 1.41
CA ALA A 56 -21.40 -9.69 2.78
C ALA A 56 -22.41 -8.53 2.82
N ALA A 57 -22.12 -7.43 2.12
CA ALA A 57 -23.04 -6.30 2.02
C ALA A 57 -24.39 -6.71 1.39
N LYS A 58 -24.36 -7.47 0.29
CA LYS A 58 -25.55 -8.00 -0.36
C LYS A 58 -26.37 -8.89 0.59
N TYR A 59 -25.72 -9.75 1.37
CA TYR A 59 -26.41 -10.61 2.36
C TYR A 59 -27.13 -9.78 3.42
N LEU A 60 -26.45 -8.78 4.01
CA LEU A 60 -27.05 -7.91 5.03
C LEU A 60 -28.27 -7.13 4.48
N ILE A 61 -28.18 -6.61 3.26
CA ILE A 61 -29.28 -5.93 2.59
C ILE A 61 -30.46 -6.88 2.35
N GLN A 62 -30.21 -8.07 1.79
CA GLN A 62 -31.27 -9.04 1.48
C GLN A 62 -31.96 -9.60 2.73
N LYS A 63 -31.21 -9.74 3.82
CA LYS A 63 -31.76 -10.18 5.11
C LYS A 63 -32.37 -9.06 5.93
N GLN A 64 -32.31 -7.83 5.45
CA GLN A 64 -32.76 -6.63 6.17
C GLN A 64 -32.17 -6.57 7.59
N THR A 65 -30.88 -6.94 7.71
CA THR A 65 -30.19 -6.98 9.01
C THR A 65 -30.05 -5.54 9.52
N ALA A 66 -30.63 -5.27 10.71
CA ALA A 66 -30.45 -3.97 11.35
C ALA A 66 -29.02 -3.84 11.85
N LEU A 67 -28.35 -2.75 11.46
CA LEU A 67 -27.05 -2.35 12.00
C LEU A 67 -27.27 -1.19 12.96
N GLU A 68 -26.57 -1.20 14.08
CA GLU A 68 -26.69 -0.16 15.12
C GLU A 68 -25.78 1.05 14.85
N TYR A 69 -24.86 0.95 13.89
CA TYR A 69 -23.86 1.95 13.51
C TYR A 69 -23.82 2.13 11.99
N GLY A 70 -23.25 3.28 11.56
CA GLY A 70 -23.11 3.59 10.15
C GLY A 70 -21.91 2.85 9.52
N VAL A 71 -22.17 2.19 8.40
CA VAL A 71 -21.15 1.42 7.64
C VAL A 71 -20.95 2.03 6.27
N LEU A 72 -19.70 2.20 5.88
CA LEU A 72 -19.28 2.45 4.51
C LEU A 72 -18.64 1.19 3.92
N VAL A 73 -19.29 0.59 2.94
CA VAL A 73 -18.70 -0.46 2.11
C VAL A 73 -18.08 0.21 0.90
N VAL A 74 -16.78 0.06 0.72
CA VAL A 74 -15.99 0.81 -0.26
C VAL A 74 -15.25 -0.13 -1.21
N ALA A 75 -15.60 -0.07 -2.50
CA ALA A 75 -14.74 -0.58 -3.55
C ALA A 75 -13.82 0.57 -3.95
N ASN A 76 -12.58 0.51 -3.47
CA ASN A 76 -11.57 1.56 -3.58
C ASN A 76 -10.79 1.48 -4.89
N ALA A 77 -9.94 2.46 -5.15
CA ALA A 77 -9.03 2.48 -6.30
C ALA A 77 -7.75 3.21 -5.92
N CYS A 78 -6.71 3.05 -6.73
CA CYS A 78 -5.39 3.65 -6.52
C CYS A 78 -4.67 3.09 -5.28
N GLU A 79 -4.95 1.83 -4.90
CA GLU A 79 -4.16 1.13 -3.90
C GLU A 79 -2.82 0.73 -4.48
N GLU A 80 -2.80 0.19 -5.67
CA GLU A 80 -1.64 -0.44 -6.28
C GLU A 80 -0.59 0.52 -6.85
N GLY A 81 0.65 0.06 -6.87
CA GLY A 81 1.76 0.69 -7.59
C GLY A 81 1.96 2.17 -7.23
N LEU A 82 1.76 3.04 -8.22
CA LEU A 82 1.87 4.50 -8.08
C LEU A 82 0.51 5.18 -7.84
N GLY A 83 -0.55 4.42 -7.56
CA GLY A 83 -1.87 4.95 -7.19
C GLY A 83 -1.86 5.75 -5.89
N ASN A 84 -0.84 5.50 -5.04
CA ASN A 84 -0.51 6.35 -3.88
C ASN A 84 -1.64 6.48 -2.84
N LEU A 85 -2.57 5.51 -2.78
CA LEU A 85 -3.74 5.47 -1.88
C LEU A 85 -4.69 6.66 -2.09
N ASP A 86 -4.77 7.20 -3.30
CA ASP A 86 -5.54 8.42 -3.55
C ASP A 86 -7.05 8.20 -3.38
N GLY A 87 -7.54 6.98 -3.60
CA GLY A 87 -8.92 6.61 -3.31
C GLY A 87 -9.24 6.74 -1.82
N THR A 88 -8.38 6.20 -0.94
CA THR A 88 -8.55 6.31 0.51
C THR A 88 -8.33 7.73 1.00
N LYS A 89 -7.37 8.48 0.45
CA LYS A 89 -7.23 9.92 0.76
C LYS A 89 -8.50 10.69 0.42
N ALA A 90 -9.11 10.44 -0.73
CA ALA A 90 -10.37 11.06 -1.13
C ALA A 90 -11.54 10.67 -0.22
N LEU A 91 -11.59 9.41 0.23
CA LEU A 91 -12.56 8.94 1.22
C LEU A 91 -12.43 9.72 2.53
N PHE A 92 -11.20 9.87 3.05
CA PHE A 92 -10.92 10.60 4.28
C PHE A 92 -11.14 12.11 4.14
N ALA A 93 -10.88 12.70 2.98
CA ALA A 93 -11.23 14.10 2.70
C ALA A 93 -12.74 14.34 2.81
N LYS A 94 -13.58 13.34 2.49
CA LYS A 94 -15.03 13.45 2.51
C LYS A 94 -15.67 13.07 3.85
N TYR A 95 -15.15 12.04 4.51
CA TYR A 95 -15.79 11.43 5.69
C TYR A 95 -14.90 11.39 6.94
N GLY A 96 -13.65 11.84 6.84
CA GLY A 96 -12.58 11.54 7.82
C GLY A 96 -12.92 11.84 9.26
N THR A 97 -13.60 12.94 9.57
CA THR A 97 -14.00 13.30 10.95
C THR A 97 -15.05 12.37 11.55
N ARG A 98 -15.74 11.59 10.72
CA ARG A 98 -16.79 10.63 11.12
C ARG A 98 -16.27 9.20 11.22
N ILE A 99 -15.12 8.89 10.57
CA ILE A 99 -14.58 7.51 10.53
C ILE A 99 -13.91 7.20 11.88
N GLN A 100 -14.40 6.17 12.57
CA GLN A 100 -13.89 5.71 13.87
C GLN A 100 -13.10 4.40 13.78
N GLY A 101 -13.25 3.66 12.68
CA GLY A 101 -12.52 2.40 12.45
C GLY A 101 -12.49 2.08 10.96
N PHE A 102 -11.45 1.34 10.55
CA PHE A 102 -11.23 1.01 9.15
C PHE A 102 -10.74 -0.44 9.00
N TYR A 103 -11.37 -1.20 8.16
CA TYR A 103 -10.96 -2.53 7.73
C TYR A 103 -10.60 -2.49 6.25
N SER A 104 -9.35 -2.79 5.91
CA SER A 104 -8.90 -3.07 4.55
C SER A 104 -8.88 -4.58 4.35
N PHE A 105 -9.69 -5.10 3.45
CA PHE A 105 -9.57 -6.49 3.04
C PHE A 105 -8.55 -6.56 1.93
N ASP A 106 -7.48 -7.33 2.14
CA ASP A 106 -6.34 -7.33 1.23
C ASP A 106 -5.43 -8.53 1.52
N ILE A 107 -4.76 -9.04 0.46
CA ILE A 107 -3.84 -10.19 0.58
C ILE A 107 -4.56 -11.47 1.03
N TYR A 108 -3.86 -12.37 1.68
CA TYR A 108 -4.30 -13.74 1.96
C TYR A 108 -4.50 -14.01 3.45
N MET A 109 -5.42 -14.94 3.77
CA MET A 109 -5.55 -15.48 5.15
C MET A 109 -4.25 -16.19 5.59
N PRO A 110 -3.86 -16.14 6.87
CA PRO A 110 -4.60 -15.56 8.00
C PRO A 110 -4.13 -14.14 8.37
N LEU A 111 -3.79 -13.29 7.41
CA LEU A 111 -3.35 -11.92 7.72
C LEU A 111 -4.38 -11.19 8.57
N CYS A 112 -3.92 -10.57 9.65
CA CYS A 112 -4.66 -9.58 10.44
C CYS A 112 -3.65 -8.63 11.08
N CYS A 113 -3.32 -7.56 10.37
CA CYS A 113 -2.26 -6.63 10.72
C CYS A 113 -2.82 -5.24 11.04
N SER A 114 -2.27 -4.61 12.07
CA SER A 114 -2.59 -3.26 12.54
C SER A 114 -1.41 -2.28 12.40
N SER A 115 -0.46 -2.58 11.52
CA SER A 115 0.75 -1.76 11.35
C SER A 115 1.01 -1.49 9.88
N ALA A 116 1.18 -0.21 9.54
CA ALA A 116 1.41 0.27 8.19
C ALA A 116 2.90 0.40 7.87
N VAL A 117 3.32 -0.06 6.69
CA VAL A 117 4.63 0.27 6.12
C VAL A 117 4.48 1.48 5.22
N GLY A 118 4.96 2.63 5.67
CA GLY A 118 5.03 3.84 4.85
C GLY A 118 6.14 3.75 3.81
N SER A 119 6.00 4.52 2.73
CA SER A 119 7.00 4.61 1.67
C SER A 119 7.02 5.99 1.02
N TYR A 120 8.23 6.50 0.76
CA TYR A 120 8.44 7.69 -0.05
C TYR A 120 9.17 7.27 -1.32
N ARG A 121 8.65 7.69 -2.46
CA ARG A 121 9.10 7.26 -3.79
C ARG A 121 9.44 8.46 -4.65
N TYR A 122 10.64 8.45 -5.24
CA TYR A 122 11.17 9.56 -6.03
C TYR A 122 11.71 9.08 -7.37
N LYS A 123 11.56 9.94 -8.38
CA LYS A 123 12.37 9.90 -9.58
C LYS A 123 13.41 11.02 -9.52
N ILE A 124 14.67 10.67 -9.72
CA ILE A 124 15.77 11.62 -9.76
C ILE A 124 16.33 11.62 -11.16
N THR A 125 16.43 12.80 -11.79
CA THR A 125 16.99 12.97 -13.13
C THR A 125 18.19 13.89 -13.06
N CYS A 126 19.34 13.41 -13.52
CA CYS A 126 20.55 14.23 -13.69
C CYS A 126 20.66 14.68 -15.16
N LYS A 127 20.92 15.96 -15.37
CA LYS A 127 21.14 16.56 -16.69
C LYS A 127 22.51 17.21 -16.76
N THR A 128 23.19 17.10 -17.91
CA THR A 128 24.48 17.71 -18.22
C THR A 128 24.50 18.21 -19.67
N PRO A 129 25.47 19.05 -20.07
CA PRO A 129 25.61 19.45 -21.47
C PRO A 129 25.84 18.28 -22.43
N GLY A 130 26.49 17.21 -21.98
CA GLY A 130 26.92 16.10 -22.82
C GLY A 130 28.08 16.47 -23.76
N GLY A 131 28.39 15.59 -24.71
CA GLY A 131 29.46 15.85 -25.68
C GLY A 131 29.99 14.58 -26.35
N HIS A 132 31.02 14.76 -27.19
CA HIS A 132 31.73 13.63 -27.80
C HIS A 132 32.76 13.08 -26.82
N SER A 133 32.76 11.77 -26.56
CA SER A 133 33.55 11.14 -25.49
C SER A 133 35.06 11.40 -25.59
N TYR A 134 35.60 11.56 -26.79
CA TYR A 134 37.02 11.87 -27.01
C TYR A 134 37.28 13.39 -27.05
N ALA A 135 36.49 14.16 -27.82
CA ALA A 135 36.72 15.59 -28.00
C ALA A 135 36.44 16.40 -26.75
N ASN A 136 35.46 15.99 -25.96
CA ASN A 136 35.02 16.66 -24.74
C ASN A 136 35.42 15.84 -23.48
N PHE A 137 36.52 15.06 -23.56
CA PHE A 137 36.98 14.27 -22.41
C PHE A 137 37.25 15.16 -21.19
N GLY A 138 36.62 14.81 -20.08
CA GLY A 138 36.66 15.56 -18.81
C GLY A 138 35.40 16.35 -18.51
N ASP A 139 34.51 16.54 -19.48
CA ASP A 139 33.20 17.14 -19.22
C ASP A 139 32.31 16.22 -18.39
N PRO A 140 31.40 16.76 -17.55
CA PRO A 140 30.55 15.97 -16.69
C PRO A 140 29.57 15.09 -17.47
N SER A 141 29.43 13.84 -17.03
CA SER A 141 28.47 12.86 -17.56
C SER A 141 27.33 12.64 -16.58
N ALA A 142 26.10 12.73 -17.06
CA ALA A 142 24.90 12.50 -16.25
C ALA A 142 24.90 11.10 -15.61
N ILE A 143 25.37 10.07 -16.33
CA ILE A 143 25.50 8.72 -15.78
C ILE A 143 26.54 8.69 -14.65
N GLN A 144 27.70 9.30 -14.84
CA GLN A 144 28.78 9.29 -13.84
C GLN A 144 28.33 10.02 -12.55
N LEU A 145 27.68 11.18 -12.69
CA LEU A 145 27.18 11.95 -11.55
C LEU A 145 26.05 11.21 -10.82
N LEU A 146 25.11 10.61 -11.57
CA LEU A 146 24.01 9.83 -10.99
C LEU A 146 24.53 8.59 -10.24
N CYS A 147 25.52 7.88 -10.78
CA CYS A 147 26.17 6.76 -10.09
C CYS A 147 26.88 7.20 -8.81
N GLY A 148 27.45 8.40 -8.78
CA GLY A 148 28.01 8.99 -7.58
C GLY A 148 26.96 9.21 -6.50
N LEU A 149 25.80 9.78 -6.86
CA LEU A 149 24.67 9.93 -5.95
C LEU A 149 24.17 8.54 -5.45
N VAL A 150 24.03 7.55 -6.34
CA VAL A 150 23.65 6.19 -5.94
C VAL A 150 24.61 5.64 -4.88
N ASN A 151 25.93 5.76 -5.10
CA ASN A 151 26.91 5.30 -4.13
C ASN A 151 26.77 6.01 -2.77
N GLU A 152 26.48 7.31 -2.74
CA GLU A 152 26.27 8.05 -1.51
C GLU A 152 24.96 7.62 -0.80
N LEU A 153 23.88 7.42 -1.56
CA LEU A 153 22.62 6.92 -1.00
C LEU A 153 22.79 5.55 -0.32
N TYR A 154 23.60 4.66 -0.89
CA TYR A 154 23.88 3.35 -0.29
C TYR A 154 24.87 3.39 0.91
N GLN A 155 25.43 4.56 1.25
CA GLN A 155 26.17 4.78 2.50
C GLN A 155 25.27 5.31 3.63
N ILE A 156 24.02 5.68 3.33
CA ILE A 156 23.08 6.13 4.35
C ILE A 156 22.83 4.99 5.35
N GLN A 157 23.08 5.27 6.62
CA GLN A 157 22.70 4.38 7.70
C GLN A 157 21.24 4.66 8.06
N PRO A 158 20.32 3.69 7.83
CA PRO A 158 18.92 3.88 8.17
C PRO A 158 18.73 3.95 9.70
N PRO A 159 17.67 4.64 10.17
CA PRO A 159 17.32 4.63 11.58
C PRO A 159 17.08 3.21 12.09
N VAL A 160 17.55 2.94 13.32
CA VAL A 160 17.44 1.60 13.95
C VAL A 160 16.20 1.46 14.84
N ARG A 161 15.45 2.55 15.06
CA ARG A 161 14.27 2.58 15.93
C ARG A 161 13.12 1.74 15.37
N SER A 162 13.06 1.60 14.04
CA SER A 162 12.11 0.77 13.33
C SER A 162 12.78 0.16 12.10
N ARG A 163 12.25 -0.95 11.60
CA ARG A 163 12.74 -1.52 10.34
C ARG A 163 12.58 -0.50 9.23
N THR A 164 13.70 0.05 8.79
CA THR A 164 13.79 1.06 7.73
C THR A 164 14.65 0.52 6.61
N THR A 165 14.16 0.63 5.40
CA THR A 165 14.81 0.11 4.18
C THR A 165 14.81 1.18 3.09
N TYR A 166 15.70 1.02 2.11
CA TYR A 166 15.72 1.85 0.91
C TYR A 166 16.23 1.04 -0.29
N ASN A 167 15.89 1.51 -1.50
CA ASN A 167 16.29 0.83 -2.72
C ASN A 167 16.33 1.80 -3.91
N VAL A 168 17.31 1.62 -4.80
CA VAL A 168 17.28 2.12 -6.17
C VAL A 168 16.77 1.00 -7.06
N GLY A 169 15.51 1.05 -7.45
CA GLY A 169 14.84 -0.05 -8.18
C GLY A 169 15.03 -0.02 -9.69
N ARG A 170 15.37 1.16 -10.25
CA ARG A 170 15.60 1.35 -11.69
C ARG A 170 16.63 2.44 -11.92
N ILE A 171 17.48 2.26 -12.91
CA ILE A 171 18.39 3.28 -13.42
C ILE A 171 18.41 3.20 -14.95
N GLU A 172 18.44 4.35 -15.63
CA GLU A 172 18.51 4.45 -17.09
C GLU A 172 19.22 5.72 -17.50
N GLY A 173 19.86 5.75 -18.68
CA GLY A 173 20.50 6.95 -19.21
C GLY A 173 21.49 6.71 -20.34
N GLY A 174 21.93 7.81 -20.95
CA GLY A 174 22.83 7.81 -22.08
C GLY A 174 22.17 7.44 -23.41
N THR A 175 22.96 7.45 -24.49
CA THR A 175 22.50 7.14 -25.86
C THR A 175 23.42 6.18 -26.57
N THR A 176 24.70 6.51 -26.69
CA THR A 176 25.69 5.70 -27.41
C THR A 176 27.02 5.66 -26.65
N VAL A 177 27.89 4.69 -26.97
CA VAL A 177 29.17 4.49 -26.27
C VAL A 177 30.15 5.65 -26.46
N ASN A 178 30.06 6.40 -27.55
CA ASN A 178 30.96 7.49 -27.88
C ASN A 178 30.37 8.89 -27.56
N SER A 179 29.32 8.96 -26.75
CA SER A 179 28.76 10.21 -26.23
C SER A 179 28.89 10.30 -24.73
N ILE A 180 29.18 11.50 -24.20
CA ILE A 180 29.02 11.85 -22.81
C ILE A 180 27.52 11.98 -22.55
N ALA A 181 26.99 11.24 -21.56
CA ALA A 181 25.56 11.18 -21.30
C ALA A 181 25.02 12.55 -20.88
N GLN A 182 24.03 13.05 -21.64
CA GLN A 182 23.33 14.30 -21.31
C GLN A 182 22.28 14.12 -20.22
N GLN A 183 21.71 12.93 -20.11
CA GLN A 183 20.66 12.64 -19.13
C GLN A 183 20.79 11.21 -18.61
N ALA A 184 20.54 11.06 -17.30
CA ALA A 184 20.32 9.78 -16.64
C ALA A 184 19.28 9.96 -15.55
N SER A 185 18.52 8.91 -15.26
CA SER A 185 17.52 8.93 -14.19
C SER A 185 17.48 7.65 -13.39
N MET A 186 16.97 7.74 -12.17
CA MET A 186 16.74 6.58 -11.30
C MET A 186 15.40 6.69 -10.56
N LEU A 187 14.85 5.54 -10.17
CA LEU A 187 13.76 5.44 -9.22
C LEU A 187 14.31 4.99 -7.87
N TYR A 188 14.01 5.76 -6.84
CA TYR A 188 14.48 5.54 -5.48
C TYR A 188 13.30 5.52 -4.52
N GLU A 189 13.31 4.58 -3.57
CA GLU A 189 12.35 4.56 -2.47
C GLU A 189 13.04 4.29 -1.14
N PHE A 190 12.38 4.72 -0.06
CA PHE A 190 12.66 4.25 1.28
C PHE A 190 11.35 3.95 2.01
N ARG A 191 11.39 2.99 2.94
CA ARG A 191 10.23 2.48 3.66
C ARG A 191 10.51 2.36 5.14
N SER A 192 9.49 2.60 5.97
CA SER A 192 9.52 2.33 7.42
C SER A 192 8.10 2.19 7.97
N THR A 193 7.94 1.49 9.09
CA THR A 193 6.69 1.50 9.85
C THR A 193 6.55 2.75 10.73
N ALA A 194 7.64 3.46 11.00
CA ALA A 194 7.65 4.66 11.83
C ALA A 194 7.78 5.93 10.98
N GLN A 195 6.86 6.85 11.16
CA GLN A 195 6.80 8.09 10.39
C GLN A 195 8.06 8.97 10.61
N ASP A 196 8.55 9.08 11.84
CA ASP A 196 9.78 9.83 12.17
C ASP A 196 11.03 9.24 11.49
N CYS A 197 11.06 7.93 11.25
CA CYS A 197 12.13 7.30 10.49
C CYS A 197 12.06 7.65 8.99
N LEU A 198 10.85 7.76 8.42
CA LEU A 198 10.67 8.23 7.04
C LEU A 198 11.14 9.68 6.88
N GLU A 199 10.80 10.56 7.81
CA GLU A 199 11.22 11.96 7.82
C GLU A 199 12.74 12.09 7.92
N GLU A 200 13.39 11.31 8.80
CA GLU A 200 14.86 11.27 8.90
C GLU A 200 15.51 10.77 7.61
N MET A 201 14.92 9.75 6.96
CA MET A 201 15.42 9.26 5.67
C MET A 201 15.26 10.30 4.57
N GLU A 202 14.16 11.05 4.55
CA GLU A 202 13.96 12.13 3.59
C GLU A 202 15.01 13.23 3.76
N GLU A 203 15.33 13.63 4.98
CA GLU A 203 16.40 14.60 5.23
C GLU A 203 17.76 14.12 4.74
N LYS A 204 18.10 12.85 4.99
CA LYS A 204 19.36 12.25 4.53
C LYS A 204 19.40 12.20 2.99
N PHE A 205 18.30 11.80 2.35
CA PHE A 205 18.17 11.80 0.90
C PHE A 205 18.35 13.20 0.31
N ARG A 206 17.63 14.19 0.83
CA ARG A 206 17.73 15.59 0.33
C ARG A 206 19.14 16.17 0.48
N ARG A 207 19.84 15.85 1.57
CA ARG A 207 21.25 16.23 1.75
C ARG A 207 22.17 15.61 0.72
N ALA A 208 22.01 14.32 0.42
CA ALA A 208 22.79 13.63 -0.61
C ALA A 208 22.55 14.25 -2.01
N VAL A 209 21.30 14.52 -2.38
CA VAL A 209 20.98 15.19 -3.64
C VAL A 209 21.60 16.60 -3.70
N ALA A 210 21.46 17.39 -2.64
CA ALA A 210 22.05 18.74 -2.56
C ALA A 210 23.58 18.72 -2.69
N HIS A 211 24.25 17.69 -2.13
CA HIS A 211 25.69 17.53 -2.26
C HIS A 211 26.14 17.28 -3.72
N TRP A 212 25.33 16.59 -4.51
CA TRP A 212 25.66 16.31 -5.92
C TRP A 212 25.20 17.43 -6.87
N ASN A 213 24.20 18.19 -6.48
CA ASN A 213 23.74 19.32 -7.28
C ASN A 213 24.84 20.41 -7.38
N GLY A 214 25.10 20.91 -8.57
CA GLY A 214 26.17 21.90 -8.82
C GLY A 214 27.56 21.30 -9.06
N ARG A 215 27.72 19.98 -9.10
CA ARG A 215 29.00 19.32 -9.46
C ARG A 215 29.17 19.10 -10.98
N GLY A 216 28.63 20.02 -11.78
CA GLY A 216 28.64 19.95 -13.24
C GLY A 216 27.40 19.30 -13.86
N GLY A 217 26.41 18.91 -13.05
CA GLY A 217 25.09 18.45 -13.45
C GLY A 217 23.98 19.14 -12.68
N ASP A 218 22.78 19.08 -13.23
CA ASP A 218 21.55 19.55 -12.61
C ASP A 218 20.69 18.35 -12.20
N PHE A 219 20.29 18.30 -10.93
CA PHE A 219 19.49 17.19 -10.37
C PHE A 219 18.06 17.66 -10.13
N GLU A 220 17.15 17.13 -10.92
CA GLU A 220 15.70 17.29 -10.72
C GLU A 220 15.16 16.14 -9.88
N VAL A 221 14.38 16.44 -8.83
CA VAL A 221 13.74 15.46 -7.95
C VAL A 221 12.24 15.57 -8.10
N GLU A 222 11.62 14.53 -8.61
CA GLU A 222 10.18 14.39 -8.75
C GLU A 222 9.67 13.43 -7.66
N LEU A 223 8.70 13.88 -6.86
CA LEU A 223 8.00 13.03 -5.91
C LEU A 223 6.95 12.19 -6.66
N LEU A 224 7.10 10.87 -6.68
CA LEU A 224 6.16 9.96 -7.31
C LEU A 224 4.99 9.58 -6.38
N GLY A 225 5.24 9.53 -5.08
CA GLY A 225 4.18 9.23 -4.12
C GLY A 225 4.69 9.10 -2.68
N ILE A 226 3.76 9.35 -1.76
CA ILE A 226 3.95 9.16 -0.32
C ILE A 226 2.82 8.30 0.21
N ARG A 227 3.17 7.17 0.84
CA ARG A 227 2.32 6.40 1.72
C ARG A 227 2.80 6.64 3.14
N PRO A 228 1.98 7.18 4.05
CA PRO A 228 2.43 7.45 5.42
C PRO A 228 2.67 6.15 6.20
N GLY A 229 3.53 6.22 7.22
CA GLY A 229 3.68 5.18 8.23
C GLY A 229 2.62 5.29 9.33
N ASN A 230 2.82 4.55 10.44
CA ASN A 230 1.95 4.67 11.60
C ASN A 230 2.06 6.07 12.23
N GLY A 231 0.91 6.67 12.50
CA GLY A 231 0.77 7.94 13.19
C GLY A 231 0.36 7.77 14.66
N PRO A 232 -0.25 8.80 15.27
CA PRO A 232 -0.54 8.87 16.71
C PRO A 232 -1.83 8.12 17.09
N VAL A 233 -1.97 6.84 16.68
CA VAL A 233 -3.13 6.02 17.07
C VAL A 233 -3.08 5.70 18.56
N ASP A 234 -4.21 5.84 19.27
CA ASP A 234 -4.34 5.34 20.64
C ASP A 234 -4.11 3.83 20.67
N GLN A 235 -3.01 3.42 21.31
CA GLN A 235 -2.56 2.03 21.33
C GLN A 235 -3.53 1.10 22.07
N LYS A 236 -4.28 1.61 23.04
CA LYS A 236 -5.29 0.82 23.76
C LYS A 236 -6.48 0.55 22.83
N LYS A 237 -6.99 1.58 22.16
CA LYS A 237 -8.08 1.44 21.18
C LYS A 237 -7.67 0.53 20.03
N LEU A 238 -6.49 0.74 19.45
CA LEU A 238 -5.97 -0.09 18.38
C LEU A 238 -5.84 -1.56 18.82
N GLY A 239 -5.31 -1.80 20.04
CA GLY A 239 -5.17 -3.14 20.59
C GLY A 239 -6.51 -3.86 20.77
N GLN A 240 -7.55 -3.17 21.27
CA GLN A 240 -8.89 -3.72 21.41
C GLN A 240 -9.52 -4.03 20.05
N PHE A 241 -9.43 -3.09 19.12
CA PHE A 241 -9.92 -3.24 17.73
C PHE A 241 -9.27 -4.45 17.03
N THR A 242 -7.95 -4.58 17.16
CA THR A 242 -7.18 -5.66 16.54
C THR A 242 -7.42 -7.01 17.22
N ALA A 243 -7.57 -7.04 18.54
CA ALA A 243 -7.85 -8.28 19.27
C ALA A 243 -9.16 -8.93 18.79
N LYS A 244 -10.21 -8.13 18.57
CA LYS A 244 -11.48 -8.60 17.99
C LYS A 244 -11.28 -9.20 16.60
N SER A 245 -10.56 -8.48 15.73
CA SER A 245 -10.28 -8.95 14.37
C SER A 245 -9.54 -10.28 14.37
N LYS A 246 -8.54 -10.42 15.24
CA LYS A 246 -7.77 -11.66 15.40
C LYS A 246 -8.64 -12.82 15.91
N GLU A 247 -9.53 -12.56 16.87
CA GLU A 247 -10.47 -13.55 17.36
C GLU A 247 -11.36 -14.10 16.25
N ILE A 248 -11.90 -13.21 15.41
CA ILE A 248 -12.75 -13.58 14.28
C ILE A 248 -11.96 -14.38 13.24
N VAL A 249 -10.75 -13.91 12.85
CA VAL A 249 -9.88 -14.64 11.90
C VAL A 249 -9.56 -16.02 12.46
N ARG A 250 -9.13 -16.12 13.73
CA ARG A 250 -8.83 -17.40 14.37
C ARG A 250 -10.05 -18.34 14.41
N THR A 251 -11.22 -17.82 14.74
CA THR A 251 -12.47 -18.59 14.84
C THR A 251 -12.83 -19.24 13.51
N PHE A 252 -12.74 -18.51 12.40
CA PHE A 252 -13.17 -19.03 11.12
C PHE A 252 -12.08 -19.76 10.32
N THR A 253 -10.80 -19.44 10.55
CA THR A 253 -9.68 -20.10 9.86
C THR A 253 -9.10 -21.27 10.65
N GLY A 254 -9.23 -21.29 11.97
CA GLY A 254 -8.50 -22.21 12.85
C GLY A 254 -6.98 -21.93 12.91
N ARG A 255 -6.52 -20.81 12.35
CA ARG A 255 -5.09 -20.44 12.27
C ARG A 255 -4.80 -19.22 13.13
N GLU A 256 -3.56 -19.13 13.65
CA GLU A 256 -3.10 -17.91 14.30
C GLU A 256 -2.93 -16.79 13.26
N PRO A 257 -3.42 -15.58 13.55
CA PRO A 257 -3.29 -14.45 12.65
C PRO A 257 -1.83 -14.05 12.40
N ASP A 258 -1.50 -13.80 11.14
CA ASP A 258 -0.23 -13.18 10.75
C ASP A 258 -0.32 -11.66 10.94
N GLU A 259 0.64 -11.08 11.64
CA GLU A 259 0.71 -9.64 11.96
C GLU A 259 1.77 -8.91 11.15
N THR A 260 2.28 -9.50 10.07
CA THR A 260 3.33 -8.89 9.26
C THR A 260 2.88 -7.53 8.72
N PRO A 261 3.61 -6.43 9.02
CA PRO A 261 3.26 -5.10 8.54
C PRO A 261 3.24 -5.01 7.02
N ASN A 262 2.21 -4.36 6.47
CA ASN A 262 2.01 -4.18 5.03
C ASN A 262 1.78 -2.71 4.67
N SER A 263 1.88 -2.40 3.38
CA SER A 263 1.56 -1.08 2.84
C SER A 263 0.27 -1.19 2.03
N THR A 264 -0.85 -0.79 2.63
CA THR A 264 -2.20 -0.95 2.10
C THR A 264 -3.04 0.32 2.36
N ASP A 265 -4.31 0.28 2.02
CA ASP A 265 -5.27 1.35 2.34
C ASP A 265 -5.33 1.69 3.85
N SER A 266 -4.95 0.75 4.73
CA SER A 266 -4.85 0.98 6.19
C SER A 266 -3.80 2.03 6.59
N ASN A 267 -2.84 2.36 5.70
CA ASN A 267 -1.83 3.38 5.97
C ASN A 267 -2.46 4.75 6.28
N ILE A 268 -3.51 5.13 5.54
CA ILE A 268 -4.14 6.46 5.71
C ILE A 268 -4.82 6.60 7.07
N PRO A 269 -5.79 5.72 7.48
CA PRO A 269 -6.38 5.82 8.81
C PRO A 269 -5.36 5.73 9.95
N LEU A 270 -4.42 4.78 9.88
CA LEU A 270 -3.39 4.64 10.91
C LEU A 270 -2.54 5.90 11.04
N SER A 271 -2.19 6.57 9.95
CA SER A 271 -1.45 7.84 9.99
C SER A 271 -2.24 9.00 10.60
N LEU A 272 -3.56 8.94 10.54
CA LEU A 272 -4.48 9.94 11.08
C LEU A 272 -4.94 9.65 12.52
N GLY A 273 -4.41 8.60 13.15
CA GLY A 273 -4.77 8.23 14.52
C GLY A 273 -6.04 7.39 14.63
N ILE A 274 -6.54 6.85 13.53
CA ILE A 274 -7.76 6.04 13.49
C ILE A 274 -7.38 4.56 13.48
N PRO A 275 -7.97 3.71 14.36
CA PRO A 275 -7.72 2.29 14.37
C PRO A 275 -8.04 1.65 13.01
N ALA A 276 -7.12 0.86 12.48
CA ALA A 276 -7.30 0.13 11.24
C ALA A 276 -6.62 -1.24 11.25
N ASN A 277 -7.22 -2.18 10.53
CA ASN A 277 -6.62 -3.49 10.27
C ASN A 277 -6.65 -3.82 8.77
N THR A 278 -5.57 -4.45 8.31
CA THR A 278 -5.55 -5.15 7.02
C THR A 278 -5.80 -6.63 7.27
N ILE A 279 -6.77 -7.21 6.59
CA ILE A 279 -7.27 -8.57 6.85
C ILE A 279 -7.42 -9.34 5.54
N GLY A 280 -6.73 -10.48 5.43
CA GLY A 280 -6.93 -11.42 4.34
C GLY A 280 -8.21 -12.21 4.50
N THR A 281 -8.97 -12.37 3.41
CA THR A 281 -10.23 -13.14 3.43
C THR A 281 -10.24 -14.31 2.45
N ILE A 282 -9.10 -14.66 1.88
CA ILE A 282 -8.95 -15.76 0.91
C ILE A 282 -7.65 -16.52 1.14
N ASP A 283 -7.59 -17.76 0.72
CA ASP A 283 -6.32 -18.47 0.52
C ASP A 283 -5.91 -18.35 -0.94
N GLY A 284 -4.67 -17.98 -1.17
CA GLY A 284 -4.16 -17.70 -2.49
C GLY A 284 -2.63 -17.64 -2.52
N GLY A 285 -2.09 -17.18 -3.62
CA GLY A 285 -0.66 -17.00 -3.75
C GLY A 285 -0.23 -16.40 -5.08
N SER A 286 1.06 -16.10 -5.16
CA SER A 286 1.69 -15.50 -6.35
C SER A 286 1.15 -14.10 -6.68
N ALA A 287 0.75 -13.30 -5.65
CA ALA A 287 0.39 -11.90 -5.84
C ALA A 287 1.42 -11.15 -6.69
N HIS A 288 0.97 -10.16 -7.47
CA HIS A 288 1.78 -9.38 -8.39
C HIS A 288 2.43 -10.19 -9.52
N THR A 289 1.88 -11.37 -9.83
CA THR A 289 2.28 -12.16 -11.00
C THR A 289 1.08 -12.55 -11.86
N ARG A 290 1.33 -12.87 -13.12
CA ARG A 290 0.28 -13.38 -14.03
C ARG A 290 -0.17 -14.82 -13.69
N GLN A 291 0.45 -15.47 -12.71
CA GLN A 291 0.14 -16.80 -12.19
C GLN A 291 -0.57 -16.75 -10.84
N GLU A 292 -1.07 -15.59 -10.47
CA GLU A 292 -1.81 -15.41 -9.24
C GLU A 292 -3.04 -16.31 -9.18
N TRP A 293 -3.32 -16.85 -8.00
CA TRP A 293 -4.39 -17.82 -7.81
C TRP A 293 -5.08 -17.67 -6.45
N VAL A 294 -6.34 -18.11 -6.42
CA VAL A 294 -7.19 -18.19 -5.22
C VAL A 294 -7.77 -19.58 -5.10
N ASP A 295 -7.80 -20.13 -3.88
CA ASP A 295 -8.52 -21.37 -3.58
C ASP A 295 -10.02 -21.09 -3.44
N ILE A 296 -10.85 -21.69 -4.31
CA ILE A 296 -12.31 -21.51 -4.31
C ILE A 296 -12.91 -21.93 -2.96
N ALA A 297 -12.37 -22.98 -2.32
CA ALA A 297 -12.87 -23.47 -1.05
C ALA A 297 -12.67 -22.48 0.11
N SER A 298 -11.78 -21.51 -0.05
CA SER A 298 -11.51 -20.47 0.97
C SER A 298 -12.56 -19.34 0.98
N LEU A 299 -13.24 -19.08 -0.13
CA LEU A 299 -14.20 -17.98 -0.28
C LEU A 299 -15.31 -17.96 0.80
N PRO A 300 -15.96 -19.10 1.13
CA PRO A 300 -16.97 -19.09 2.20
C PRO A 300 -16.40 -18.75 3.58
N THR A 301 -15.13 -19.10 3.86
CA THR A 301 -14.46 -18.72 5.10
C THR A 301 -14.23 -17.22 5.17
N GLY A 302 -13.76 -16.63 4.09
CA GLY A 302 -13.58 -15.18 3.98
C GLY A 302 -14.88 -14.41 4.13
N LEU A 303 -15.95 -14.86 3.50
CA LEU A 303 -17.28 -14.27 3.67
C LEU A 303 -17.72 -14.26 5.14
N LYS A 304 -17.45 -15.36 5.88
CA LYS A 304 -17.76 -15.43 7.33
C LYS A 304 -16.90 -14.45 8.14
N ILE A 305 -15.63 -14.26 7.77
CA ILE A 305 -14.75 -13.25 8.40
C ILE A 305 -15.34 -11.86 8.22
N VAL A 306 -15.68 -11.46 7.00
CA VAL A 306 -16.26 -10.14 6.71
C VAL A 306 -17.57 -9.92 7.45
N LEU A 307 -18.50 -10.90 7.42
CA LEU A 307 -19.76 -10.82 8.15
C LEU A 307 -19.54 -10.78 9.67
N GLY A 308 -18.60 -11.58 10.19
CA GLY A 308 -18.24 -11.56 11.61
C GLY A 308 -17.77 -10.20 12.06
N LEU A 309 -16.88 -9.55 11.31
CA LEU A 309 -16.41 -8.20 11.60
C LEU A 309 -17.54 -7.17 11.56
N MET A 310 -18.41 -7.22 10.54
CA MET A 310 -19.53 -6.31 10.42
C MET A 310 -20.57 -6.47 11.54
N LEU A 311 -20.82 -7.70 12.01
CA LEU A 311 -21.84 -7.98 13.02
C LEU A 311 -21.31 -7.86 14.45
N GLU A 312 -20.05 -8.27 14.68
CA GLU A 312 -19.45 -8.18 16.03
C GLU A 312 -19.02 -6.76 16.39
N TYR A 313 -18.84 -5.86 15.42
CA TYR A 313 -18.56 -4.45 15.70
C TYR A 313 -19.67 -3.81 16.54
N GLN A 314 -20.92 -4.21 16.34
CA GLN A 314 -22.08 -3.73 17.11
C GLN A 314 -22.04 -4.03 18.61
N LYS A 315 -21.27 -5.05 19.03
CA LYS A 315 -21.20 -5.47 20.43
C LYS A 315 -20.07 -4.79 21.20
N ASN A 316 -19.46 -3.76 20.62
CA ASN A 316 -18.28 -3.15 21.20
C ASN A 316 -18.58 -1.81 21.87
N ASP A 317 -18.42 -1.77 23.20
CA ASP A 317 -18.25 -0.53 23.98
C ASP A 317 -16.84 0.09 23.73
N CYS A 318 -16.37 0.08 22.49
CA CYS A 318 -14.99 0.44 22.17
C CYS A 318 -14.75 1.92 21.87
N PHE A 319 -15.73 2.80 22.15
CA PHE A 319 -15.60 4.25 21.92
C PHE A 319 -15.85 5.07 23.16
#